data_35ff70e2b8c717b5d2b965b38a746876
#
_entry.id   35ff70e2b8c717b5d2b965b38a746876
#
_cell.length_a   1.000
_cell.length_b   1.000
_cell.length_c   1.000
_cell.angle_alpha   90.00
_cell.angle_beta   90.00
_cell.angle_gamma   90.00
#
_symmetry.space_group_name_H-M   'P 1'
#
loop_
_entity.id
_entity.type
_entity.pdbx_description
1 polymer ?
#
loop_
_entity_poly.entity_id
_entity_poly.type
_entity_poly.pdbx_seq_one_letter_code
_entity_poly.pdbx_strand_id
1 'polypeptide(L)'
;MEKSKVYFTNLRTKMNEGLPVKLQKLIRAAGIENIDFKNKYTAIKIHFGEPGNIAYLRPNYAKAVADVVKSLGGKVFLTDCNTLYVGGRKNALDHIDSAYENGYSPFSTGCHVIIADGLKGTDE
;
A
#
# COMPACT_ATOMS: atom_id res chain seq x y z
N MET A 1 -19.56 20.19 16.56
CA MET A 1 -18.90 19.28 15.59
C MET A 1 -18.43 18.05 16.36
N GLU A 2 -18.82 16.86 15.94
CA GLU A 2 -18.31 15.62 16.54
C GLU A 2 -16.85 15.43 16.11
N LYS A 3 -15.97 15.12 17.08
CA LYS A 3 -14.54 14.93 16.81
C LYS A 3 -14.32 13.58 16.10
N SER A 4 -13.47 13.58 15.07
CA SER A 4 -13.08 12.34 14.38
C SER A 4 -12.36 11.37 15.33
N LYS A 5 -12.70 10.08 15.23
CA LYS A 5 -12.03 9.04 16.01
C LYS A 5 -10.67 8.72 15.38
N VAL A 6 -9.64 8.61 16.22
CA VAL A 6 -8.29 8.19 15.82
C VAL A 6 -8.01 6.82 16.43
N TYR A 7 -7.58 5.88 15.59
CA TYR A 7 -7.20 4.53 16.02
C TYR A 7 -5.68 4.43 16.05
N PHE A 8 -5.12 4.00 17.17
CA PHE A 8 -3.69 3.95 17.39
C PHE A 8 -3.26 2.61 17.97
N THR A 9 -2.11 2.09 17.54
CA THR A 9 -1.41 0.99 18.18
C THR A 9 0.08 1.29 18.27
N ASN A 10 0.75 0.78 19.30
CA ASN A 10 2.19 0.91 19.47
C ASN A 10 2.95 -0.20 18.71
N LEU A 11 4.29 -0.12 18.70
CA LEU A 11 5.15 -1.10 18.02
C LEU A 11 5.48 -2.33 18.91
N ARG A 12 4.94 -2.44 20.13
CA ARG A 12 5.14 -3.61 20.99
C ARG A 12 4.41 -4.82 20.39
N THR A 13 5.09 -5.95 20.34
CA THR A 13 4.55 -7.21 19.80
C THR A 13 4.46 -8.26 20.90
N LYS A 14 3.65 -9.29 20.66
CA LYS A 14 3.53 -10.49 21.49
C LYS A 14 3.83 -11.72 20.64
N MET A 15 4.01 -12.87 21.27
CA MET A 15 4.06 -14.14 20.56
C MET A 15 2.80 -14.31 19.71
N ASN A 16 2.96 -14.67 18.43
CA ASN A 16 1.91 -14.82 17.43
C ASN A 16 1.15 -13.52 17.06
N GLU A 17 1.63 -12.36 17.48
CA GLU A 17 1.02 -11.06 17.16
C GLU A 17 2.10 -10.05 16.73
N GLY A 18 2.68 -10.28 15.53
CA GLY A 18 3.61 -9.35 14.89
C GLY A 18 2.92 -8.08 14.38
N LEU A 19 3.71 -7.09 13.95
CA LEU A 19 3.21 -5.79 13.49
C LEU A 19 2.20 -5.88 12.34
N PRO A 20 2.36 -6.76 11.32
CA PRO A 20 1.35 -6.91 10.28
C PRO A 20 -0.02 -7.34 10.83
N VAL A 21 -0.05 -8.29 11.77
CA VAL A 21 -1.28 -8.74 12.42
C VAL A 21 -1.92 -7.62 13.24
N LYS A 22 -1.10 -6.84 13.96
CA LYS A 22 -1.60 -5.66 14.71
C LYS A 22 -2.21 -4.62 13.77
N LEU A 23 -1.59 -4.36 12.61
CA LEU A 23 -2.14 -3.47 11.61
C LEU A 23 -3.50 -3.96 11.10
N GLN A 24 -3.61 -5.25 10.78
CA GLN A 24 -4.89 -5.84 10.34
C GLN A 24 -5.99 -5.67 11.40
N LYS A 25 -5.69 -5.91 12.66
CA LYS A 25 -6.64 -5.68 13.76
C LYS A 25 -7.02 -4.20 13.89
N LEU A 26 -6.05 -3.30 13.75
CA LEU A 26 -6.28 -1.85 13.84
C LEU A 26 -7.21 -1.34 12.76
N ILE A 27 -6.99 -1.71 11.50
CA ILE A 27 -7.84 -1.26 10.38
C ILE A 27 -9.25 -1.88 10.44
N ARG A 28 -9.39 -3.09 10.96
CA ARG A 28 -10.71 -3.68 11.23
C ARG A 28 -11.44 -2.92 12.34
N ALA A 29 -10.76 -2.61 13.43
CA ALA A 29 -11.31 -1.79 14.51
C ALA A 29 -11.71 -0.39 14.02
N ALA A 30 -10.97 0.17 13.05
CA ALA A 30 -11.29 1.44 12.40
C ALA A 30 -12.49 1.35 11.43
N GLY A 31 -13.00 0.15 11.16
CA GLY A 31 -14.23 -0.03 10.39
C GLY A 31 -14.02 -0.27 8.90
N ILE A 32 -12.85 -0.76 8.46
CA ILE A 32 -12.60 -1.09 7.04
C ILE A 32 -13.64 -2.08 6.49
N GLU A 33 -14.22 -2.93 7.35
CA GLU A 33 -15.24 -3.91 6.98
C GLU A 33 -16.58 -3.28 6.60
N ASN A 34 -16.80 -2.01 6.93
CA ASN A 34 -18.00 -1.25 6.54
C ASN A 34 -17.94 -0.75 5.10
N ILE A 35 -16.78 -0.90 4.43
CA ILE A 35 -16.59 -0.52 3.03
C ILE A 35 -16.94 -1.73 2.15
N ASP A 36 -17.82 -1.50 1.17
CA ASP A 36 -18.15 -2.52 0.18
C ASP A 36 -17.02 -2.67 -0.85
N PHE A 37 -16.19 -3.68 -0.67
CA PHE A 37 -15.09 -4.05 -1.59
C PHE A 37 -15.48 -5.13 -2.60
N LYS A 38 -16.63 -5.77 -2.45
CA LYS A 38 -16.98 -6.95 -3.23
C LYS A 38 -16.94 -6.69 -4.73
N ASN A 39 -16.07 -7.42 -5.44
CA ASN A 39 -15.82 -7.31 -6.88
C ASN A 39 -15.30 -5.95 -7.36
N LYS A 40 -14.89 -5.06 -6.46
CA LYS A 40 -14.36 -3.73 -6.82
C LYS A 40 -12.85 -3.74 -6.96
N TYR A 41 -12.34 -3.01 -7.95
CA TYR A 41 -10.92 -2.68 -8.03
C TYR A 41 -10.57 -1.70 -6.93
N THR A 42 -9.55 -2.05 -6.14
CA THR A 42 -9.14 -1.28 -4.97
C THR A 42 -7.66 -0.93 -5.07
N ALA A 43 -7.39 0.35 -5.24
CA ALA A 43 -6.03 0.88 -5.24
C ALA A 43 -5.55 1.11 -3.80
N ILE A 44 -4.39 0.56 -3.45
CA ILE A 44 -3.66 0.96 -2.26
C ILE A 44 -2.54 1.89 -2.71
N LYS A 45 -2.73 3.20 -2.46
CA LYS A 45 -1.69 4.18 -2.74
C LYS A 45 -0.62 4.10 -1.67
N ILE A 46 0.63 3.95 -2.08
CA ILE A 46 1.77 3.90 -1.19
C ILE A 46 3.02 4.44 -1.89
N HIS A 47 3.85 5.16 -1.14
CA HIS A 47 5.16 5.59 -1.62
C HIS A 47 6.11 4.39 -1.66
N PHE A 48 6.58 4.01 -2.85
CA PHE A 48 7.44 2.84 -3.05
C PHE A 48 8.90 3.06 -2.63
N GLY A 49 9.29 4.28 -2.32
CA GLY A 49 10.68 4.67 -2.02
C GLY A 49 11.45 5.11 -3.26
N GLU A 50 12.34 6.09 -3.11
CA GLU A 50 13.34 6.43 -4.12
C GLU A 50 14.49 5.42 -4.08
N PRO A 51 15.15 5.15 -5.22
CA PRO A 51 16.38 4.35 -5.24
C PRO A 51 17.42 4.89 -4.25
N GLY A 52 17.97 3.98 -3.42
CA GLY A 52 18.94 4.34 -2.38
C GLY A 52 18.36 4.89 -1.08
N ASN A 53 17.10 5.24 -1.01
CA ASN A 53 16.41 5.62 0.24
C ASN A 53 15.77 4.39 0.88
N ILE A 54 16.11 4.11 2.13
CA ILE A 54 15.53 2.98 2.90
C ILE A 54 14.45 3.43 3.92
N ALA A 55 14.14 4.72 3.96
CA ALA A 55 13.13 5.28 4.87
C ALA A 55 11.72 5.27 4.25
N TYR A 56 11.25 4.10 3.84
CA TYR A 56 9.90 3.86 3.34
C TYR A 56 9.22 2.73 4.13
N LEU A 57 7.90 2.63 4.04
CA LEU A 57 7.17 1.54 4.68
C LEU A 57 7.54 0.19 4.03
N ARG A 58 7.75 -0.82 4.85
CA ARG A 58 8.08 -2.16 4.34
C ARG A 58 6.88 -2.75 3.58
N PRO A 59 7.12 -3.50 2.48
CA PRO A 59 6.07 -4.17 1.70
C PRO A 59 5.12 -5.04 2.53
N ASN A 60 5.59 -5.58 3.66
CA ASN A 60 4.80 -6.36 4.61
C ASN A 60 3.56 -5.62 5.13
N TYR A 61 3.63 -4.29 5.31
CA TYR A 61 2.48 -3.50 5.74
C TYR A 61 1.46 -3.34 4.62
N ALA A 62 1.91 -3.07 3.39
CA ALA A 62 1.02 -3.03 2.22
C ALA A 62 0.33 -4.39 2.01
N LYS A 63 1.09 -5.49 2.12
CA LYS A 63 0.54 -6.84 2.07
C LYS A 63 -0.53 -7.05 3.15
N ALA A 64 -0.28 -6.66 4.39
CA ALA A 64 -1.23 -6.83 5.49
C ALA A 64 -2.57 -6.13 5.21
N VAL A 65 -2.54 -4.91 4.65
CA VAL A 65 -3.75 -4.18 4.22
C VAL A 65 -4.41 -4.87 3.04
N ALA A 66 -3.64 -5.25 2.03
CA ALA A 66 -4.14 -5.93 0.84
C ALA A 66 -4.85 -7.25 1.17
N ASP A 67 -4.29 -8.04 2.08
CA ASP A 67 -4.88 -9.31 2.51
C ASP A 67 -6.26 -9.10 3.18
N VAL A 68 -6.43 -8.03 3.97
CA VAL A 68 -7.74 -7.68 4.54
C VAL A 68 -8.72 -7.31 3.45
N VAL A 69 -8.36 -6.41 2.52
CA VAL A 69 -9.26 -5.98 1.44
C VAL A 69 -9.64 -7.16 0.53
N LYS A 70 -8.69 -8.05 0.22
CA LYS A 70 -8.97 -9.28 -0.54
C LYS A 70 -9.93 -10.21 0.19
N SER A 71 -9.78 -10.34 1.52
CA SER A 71 -10.70 -11.15 2.33
C SER A 71 -12.13 -10.60 2.33
N LEU A 72 -12.30 -9.32 2.02
CA LEU A 72 -13.57 -8.64 1.84
C LEU A 72 -14.06 -8.63 0.38
N GLY A 73 -13.37 -9.35 -0.51
CA GLY A 73 -13.75 -9.53 -1.92
C GLY A 73 -13.23 -8.46 -2.88
N GLY A 74 -12.32 -7.59 -2.45
CA GLY A 74 -11.69 -6.57 -3.29
C GLY A 74 -10.64 -7.13 -4.25
N LYS A 75 -10.53 -6.51 -5.43
CA LYS A 75 -9.48 -6.76 -6.44
C LYS A 75 -8.38 -5.72 -6.26
N VAL A 76 -7.34 -6.09 -5.49
CA VAL A 76 -6.36 -5.14 -4.97
C VAL A 76 -5.14 -5.01 -5.87
N PHE A 77 -4.68 -3.79 -6.06
CA PHE A 77 -3.38 -3.45 -6.64
C PHE A 77 -2.71 -2.33 -5.85
N LEU A 78 -1.38 -2.24 -5.96
CA LEU A 78 -0.60 -1.16 -5.36
C LEU A 78 -0.36 -0.09 -6.41
N THR A 79 -0.38 1.17 -6.00
CA THR A 79 -0.20 2.30 -6.91
C THR A 79 0.54 3.46 -6.27
N ASP A 80 1.14 4.28 -7.10
CA ASP A 80 1.62 5.64 -6.82
C ASP A 80 1.52 6.46 -8.11
N CYS A 81 1.81 7.75 -8.03
CA CYS A 81 1.93 8.64 -9.19
C CYS A 81 3.39 8.94 -9.47
N ASN A 82 3.74 9.17 -10.74
CA ASN A 82 5.06 9.61 -11.13
C ASN A 82 5.42 10.95 -10.48
N THR A 83 6.69 11.18 -10.23
CA THR A 83 7.14 12.42 -9.59
C THR A 83 7.25 13.57 -10.58
N LEU A 84 6.96 14.78 -10.13
CA LEU A 84 7.16 15.99 -10.93
C LEU A 84 8.66 16.34 -11.07
N TYR A 85 9.45 16.02 -10.05
CA TYR A 85 10.91 16.20 -10.08
C TYR A 85 11.59 15.04 -10.82
N VAL A 86 12.83 15.30 -11.27
CA VAL A 86 13.68 14.28 -11.91
C VAL A 86 14.21 13.32 -10.85
N GLY A 87 13.99 12.02 -11.06
CA GLY A 87 14.42 10.95 -10.15
C GLY A 87 14.04 9.60 -10.71
N GLY A 88 14.24 8.54 -9.94
CA GLY A 88 13.96 7.15 -10.33
C GLY A 88 12.47 6.83 -10.45
N ARG A 89 11.57 7.79 -10.21
CA ARG A 89 10.13 7.61 -10.27
C ARG A 89 9.44 8.63 -11.20
N LYS A 90 10.17 9.14 -12.21
CA LYS A 90 9.63 10.15 -13.12
C LYS A 90 8.77 9.58 -14.24
N ASN A 91 8.92 8.33 -14.57
CA ASN A 91 8.09 7.60 -15.52
C ASN A 91 7.72 6.23 -14.96
N ALA A 92 6.68 5.61 -15.51
CA ALA A 92 6.13 4.40 -14.94
C ALA A 92 7.10 3.21 -14.95
N LEU A 93 7.98 3.08 -15.94
CA LEU A 93 8.92 1.96 -16.02
C LEU A 93 9.96 2.06 -14.90
N ASP A 94 10.67 3.19 -14.82
CA ASP A 94 11.66 3.42 -13.76
C ASP A 94 11.00 3.40 -12.38
N HIS A 95 9.76 3.86 -12.26
CA HIS A 95 9.00 3.85 -11.02
C HIS A 95 8.67 2.42 -10.56
N ILE A 96 8.28 1.54 -11.49
CA ILE A 96 8.04 0.12 -11.20
C ILE A 96 9.35 -0.57 -10.84
N ASP A 97 10.46 -0.27 -11.53
CA ASP A 97 11.77 -0.80 -11.19
C ASP A 97 12.20 -0.38 -9.78
N SER A 98 12.03 0.91 -9.42
CA SER A 98 12.25 1.40 -8.06
C SER A 98 11.38 0.68 -7.01
N ALA A 99 10.12 0.40 -7.33
CA ALA A 99 9.24 -0.37 -6.46
C ALA A 99 9.77 -1.80 -6.23
N TYR A 100 10.24 -2.45 -7.30
CA TYR A 100 10.78 -3.82 -7.24
C TYR A 100 12.10 -3.88 -6.48
N GLU A 101 13.01 -2.94 -6.70
CA GLU A 101 14.25 -2.80 -5.92
C GLU A 101 13.97 -2.65 -4.42
N ASN A 102 12.92 -1.93 -4.06
CA ASN A 102 12.49 -1.73 -2.69
C ASN A 102 11.58 -2.86 -2.15
N GLY A 103 11.45 -3.94 -2.91
CA GLY A 103 10.75 -5.16 -2.51
C GLY A 103 9.23 -5.14 -2.70
N TYR A 104 8.66 -4.12 -3.35
CA TYR A 104 7.25 -4.07 -3.72
C TYR A 104 7.02 -4.81 -5.05
N SER A 105 6.69 -6.07 -4.99
CA SER A 105 6.44 -6.89 -6.16
C SER A 105 5.19 -7.78 -5.96
N PRO A 106 4.63 -8.35 -7.02
CA PRO A 106 3.57 -9.35 -6.90
C PRO A 106 3.97 -10.56 -6.04
N PHE A 107 5.26 -10.93 -6.04
CA PHE A 107 5.77 -12.06 -5.25
C PHE A 107 5.80 -11.77 -3.75
N SER A 108 6.18 -10.54 -3.35
CA SER A 108 6.30 -10.14 -1.95
C SER A 108 4.96 -9.70 -1.34
N THR A 109 4.12 -9.00 -2.11
CA THR A 109 2.88 -8.41 -1.61
C THR A 109 1.62 -9.16 -2.03
N GLY A 110 1.71 -10.02 -3.05
CA GLY A 110 0.57 -10.65 -3.69
C GLY A 110 -0.29 -9.69 -4.52
N CYS A 111 0.21 -8.47 -4.82
CA CYS A 111 -0.50 -7.46 -5.58
C CYS A 111 0.34 -6.98 -6.75
N HIS A 112 -0.30 -6.71 -7.89
CA HIS A 112 0.35 -6.04 -9.01
C HIS A 112 0.65 -4.59 -8.65
N VAL A 113 1.71 -4.04 -9.23
CA VAL A 113 2.06 -2.61 -9.15
C VAL A 113 1.60 -1.96 -10.46
N ILE A 114 0.80 -0.91 -10.34
CA ILE A 114 0.28 -0.13 -11.47
C ILE A 114 0.54 1.34 -11.16
N ILE A 115 1.21 2.06 -12.05
CA ILE A 115 1.42 3.50 -11.90
C ILE A 115 0.21 4.22 -12.48
N ALA A 116 -0.55 4.91 -11.62
CA ALA A 116 -1.91 5.34 -11.90
C ALA A 116 -2.03 6.46 -12.94
N ASP A 117 -1.00 7.30 -13.06
CA ASP A 117 -0.95 8.44 -13.98
C ASP A 117 -0.22 8.13 -15.30
N GLY A 118 -0.14 6.83 -15.66
CA GLY A 118 0.39 6.36 -16.94
C GLY A 118 1.90 6.44 -17.09
N LEU A 119 2.38 6.23 -18.32
CA LEU A 119 3.81 6.11 -18.60
C LEU A 119 4.60 7.39 -18.29
N LYS A 120 4.00 8.55 -18.49
CA LYS A 120 4.69 9.86 -18.36
C LYS A 120 4.16 10.73 -17.22
N GLY A 121 3.18 10.25 -16.45
CA GLY A 121 2.53 11.05 -15.41
C GLY A 121 1.59 12.12 -15.96
N THR A 122 0.91 11.83 -17.06
CA THR A 122 0.02 12.77 -17.77
C THR A 122 -1.41 12.26 -17.92
N ASP A 123 -1.67 11.02 -17.48
CA ASP A 123 -3.02 10.43 -17.52
C ASP A 123 -3.75 10.80 -16.21
N GLU A 124 -4.96 11.36 -16.36
CA GLU A 124 -5.84 11.77 -15.25
C GLU A 124 -7.07 10.86 -15.13
#